data_8d60a0de7f1b6201d02d2424229e73b2
#
_entry.id   8d60a0de7f1b6201d02d2424229e73b2
#
_cell.length_a   1.000
_cell.length_b   1.000
_cell.length_c   1.000
_cell.angle_alpha   90.00
_cell.angle_beta   90.00
_cell.angle_gamma   90.00
#
_symmetry.space_group_name_H-M   'P 1'
#
loop_
_entity.id
_entity.type
_entity.pdbx_description
1 polymer ?
#
loop_
_entity_poly.entity_id
_entity_poly.type
_entity_poly.pdbx_seq_one_letter_code
_entity_poly.pdbx_strand_id
1 'polypeptide(L)'
;MGFEAGPSITSIYSQNVDFLFTPSLGYCAGVSAQYNADRWISVRMQINYERKGGFRGAFPITDVNGVTIGSMNVQVANNYITAPLMLRAQFGKTAKFYLDAGAYGGYLTRATSTERQSTSEGITFMMTDITQFRDFFDHGLCGGLGVEAPLGNNTQVTFGMRYNHGQANIQGDTKSVPLFNRSLNFVFGISQGF
;
A
#
# COMPACT_ATOMS: atom_id res chain seq x y z
N MET A 1 -0.21 22.97 1.19
CA MET A 1 -0.60 21.84 0.32
C MET A 1 0.65 21.19 -0.24
N GLY A 2 0.64 19.90 -0.56
CA GLY A 2 1.83 19.19 -1.04
C GLY A 2 1.50 18.04 -1.97
N PHE A 3 2.54 17.57 -2.63
CA PHE A 3 2.55 16.33 -3.41
C PHE A 3 3.54 15.35 -2.77
N GLU A 4 3.17 14.08 -2.73
CA GLU A 4 3.99 13.01 -2.17
C GLU A 4 3.97 11.80 -3.08
N ALA A 5 5.11 11.12 -3.21
CA ALA A 5 5.21 9.86 -3.94
C ALA A 5 6.32 9.01 -3.36
N GLY A 6 6.23 7.71 -3.60
CA GLY A 6 7.30 6.79 -3.26
C GLY A 6 6.97 5.33 -3.44
N PRO A 7 7.98 4.47 -3.30
CA PRO A 7 7.80 3.02 -3.32
C PRO A 7 7.14 2.53 -2.04
N SER A 8 6.51 1.38 -2.13
CA SER A 8 5.93 0.72 -0.96
C SER A 8 6.26 -0.77 -0.94
N ILE A 9 6.34 -1.32 0.25
CA ILE A 9 6.37 -2.76 0.51
C ILE A 9 4.97 -3.14 0.96
N THR A 10 4.30 -4.00 0.20
CA THR A 10 2.91 -4.35 0.42
C THR A 10 2.73 -5.84 0.62
N SER A 11 1.76 -6.24 1.41
CA SER A 11 1.42 -7.64 1.61
C SER A 11 -0.08 -7.80 1.85
N ILE A 12 -0.59 -8.95 1.50
CA ILE A 12 -1.92 -9.42 1.87
C ILE A 12 -1.73 -10.44 2.99
N TYR A 13 -2.50 -10.34 4.07
CA TYR A 13 -2.45 -11.28 5.19
C TYR A 13 -3.83 -11.78 5.56
N SER A 14 -3.87 -12.88 6.28
CA SER A 14 -5.06 -13.43 6.91
C SER A 14 -4.79 -13.64 8.40
N GLN A 15 -5.82 -13.53 9.23
CA GLN A 15 -5.71 -13.84 10.67
C GLN A 15 -5.70 -15.34 10.95
N ASN A 16 -6.21 -16.14 10.01
CA ASN A 16 -6.42 -17.58 10.21
C ASN A 16 -5.39 -18.47 9.50
N VAL A 17 -4.56 -17.88 8.63
CA VAL A 17 -3.57 -18.62 7.84
C VAL A 17 -2.29 -17.83 7.76
N ASP A 18 -1.23 -18.34 8.33
CA ASP A 18 0.10 -17.75 8.24
C ASP A 18 0.69 -17.94 6.82
N PHE A 19 1.42 -16.92 6.33
CA PHE A 19 2.22 -16.97 5.09
C PHE A 19 1.49 -17.21 3.77
N LEU A 20 0.22 -16.76 3.65
CA LEU A 20 -0.49 -16.88 2.38
C LEU A 20 0.17 -16.07 1.25
N PHE A 21 0.72 -14.90 1.57
CA PHE A 21 1.38 -14.01 0.63
C PHE A 21 2.68 -13.45 1.18
N THR A 22 3.73 -13.47 0.39
CA THR A 22 4.97 -12.74 0.64
C THR A 22 4.82 -11.27 0.21
N PRO A 23 5.61 -10.36 0.82
CA PRO A 23 5.60 -8.96 0.42
C PRO A 23 5.93 -8.77 -1.06
N SER A 24 5.28 -7.79 -1.69
CA SER A 24 5.55 -7.34 -3.05
C SER A 24 5.84 -5.84 -3.08
N LEU A 25 6.47 -5.38 -4.16
CA LEU A 25 6.68 -3.96 -4.39
C LEU A 25 5.40 -3.33 -4.92
N GLY A 26 5.04 -2.20 -4.32
CA GLY A 26 4.00 -1.30 -4.74
C GLY A 26 4.53 0.13 -4.86
N TYR A 27 3.63 1.07 -4.96
CA TYR A 27 3.92 2.50 -4.97
C TYR A 27 2.73 3.27 -4.43
N CYS A 28 3.00 4.49 -3.97
CA CYS A 28 1.97 5.46 -3.63
C CYS A 28 2.34 6.82 -4.23
N ALA A 29 1.33 7.57 -4.68
CA ALA A 29 1.48 8.95 -5.12
C ALA A 29 0.19 9.70 -4.85
N GLY A 30 0.28 10.96 -4.42
CA GLY A 30 -0.91 11.72 -4.11
C GLY A 30 -0.64 13.14 -3.63
N VAL A 31 -1.72 13.79 -3.26
CA VAL A 31 -1.73 15.16 -2.76
C VAL A 31 -2.07 15.19 -1.29
N SER A 32 -1.57 16.19 -0.59
CA SER A 32 -1.79 16.37 0.85
C SER A 32 -2.17 17.80 1.18
N ALA A 33 -3.01 17.93 2.20
CA ALA A 33 -3.31 19.17 2.87
C ALA A 33 -3.04 19.01 4.35
N GLN A 34 -2.45 20.05 4.95
CA GLN A 34 -2.15 20.08 6.38
C GLN A 34 -2.67 21.38 6.98
N TYR A 35 -3.36 21.24 8.09
CA TYR A 35 -3.81 22.36 8.92
C TYR A 35 -3.05 22.31 10.26
N ASN A 36 -2.27 23.35 10.53
CA ASN A 36 -1.51 23.47 11.77
C ASN A 36 -2.42 24.09 12.84
N ALA A 37 -2.89 23.25 13.77
CA ALA A 37 -3.71 23.72 14.90
C ALA A 37 -2.86 24.43 15.95
N ASP A 38 -1.62 23.97 16.15
CA ASP A 38 -0.58 24.60 16.99
C ASP A 38 0.78 24.31 16.38
N ARG A 39 1.84 24.89 16.93
CA ARG A 39 3.25 24.65 16.52
C ARG A 39 3.68 23.17 16.63
N TRP A 40 3.00 22.40 17.46
CA TRP A 40 3.34 20.99 17.73
C TRP A 40 2.34 20.00 17.15
N ILE A 41 1.12 20.43 16.84
CA ILE A 41 0.01 19.56 16.45
C ILE A 41 -0.62 20.08 15.17
N SER A 42 -0.82 19.19 14.23
CA SER A 42 -1.54 19.45 12.97
C SER A 42 -2.46 18.29 12.60
N VAL A 43 -3.44 18.59 11.77
CA VAL A 43 -4.29 17.60 11.10
C VAL A 43 -3.82 17.51 9.64
N ARG A 44 -3.58 16.31 9.18
CA ARG A 44 -3.14 16.04 7.81
C ARG A 44 -4.13 15.12 7.11
N MET A 45 -4.56 15.53 5.94
CA MET A 45 -5.40 14.76 5.03
C MET A 45 -4.65 14.52 3.72
N GLN A 46 -4.84 13.36 3.13
CA GLN A 46 -4.23 13.02 1.83
C GLN A 46 -5.25 12.36 0.93
N ILE A 47 -5.00 12.41 -0.37
CA ILE A 47 -5.64 11.57 -1.37
C ILE A 47 -4.52 10.96 -2.21
N ASN A 48 -4.40 9.64 -2.15
CA ASN A 48 -3.32 8.92 -2.81
C ASN A 48 -3.88 7.86 -3.77
N TYR A 49 -3.16 7.64 -4.84
CA TYR A 49 -3.26 6.42 -5.61
C TYR A 49 -2.21 5.45 -5.08
N GLU A 50 -2.64 4.29 -4.60
CA GLU A 50 -1.78 3.28 -3.98
C GLU A 50 -1.94 1.93 -4.68
N ARG A 51 -0.82 1.29 -5.04
CA ARG A 51 -0.79 -0.09 -5.47
C ARG A 51 -0.40 -0.96 -4.29
N LYS A 52 -1.35 -1.76 -3.81
CA LYS A 52 -1.19 -2.76 -2.75
C LYS A 52 -1.24 -4.17 -3.35
N GLY A 53 -0.73 -5.17 -2.64
CA GLY A 53 -0.81 -6.54 -3.13
C GLY A 53 0.12 -7.48 -2.39
N GLY A 54 0.30 -8.66 -2.98
CA GLY A 54 1.15 -9.70 -2.44
C GLY A 54 1.58 -10.68 -3.52
N PHE A 55 2.64 -11.38 -3.21
CA PHE A 55 3.18 -12.42 -4.05
C PHE A 55 2.89 -13.78 -3.40
N ARG A 56 2.23 -14.66 -4.14
CA ARG A 56 2.01 -16.03 -3.71
C ARG A 56 3.09 -16.91 -4.33
N GLY A 57 3.83 -17.62 -3.49
CA GLY A 57 5.04 -18.33 -3.87
C GLY A 57 4.84 -19.39 -4.96
N ALA A 58 5.93 -19.99 -5.37
CA ALA A 58 5.95 -20.98 -6.44
C ALA A 58 5.16 -22.24 -6.11
N PHE A 59 4.20 -22.57 -6.96
CA PHE A 59 3.49 -23.86 -6.93
C PHE A 59 4.09 -24.76 -8.00
N PRO A 60 4.38 -26.04 -7.70
CA PRO A 60 4.81 -26.97 -8.73
C PRO A 60 3.67 -27.24 -9.73
N ILE A 61 4.00 -27.22 -11.00
CA ILE A 61 3.13 -27.72 -12.07
C ILE A 61 3.51 -29.16 -12.30
N THR A 62 2.57 -30.10 -12.12
CA THR A 62 2.78 -31.53 -12.33
C THR A 62 2.01 -32.00 -13.56
N ASP A 63 2.57 -32.96 -14.27
CA ASP A 63 1.88 -33.69 -15.34
C ASP A 63 0.85 -34.70 -14.78
N VAL A 64 0.17 -35.40 -15.67
CA VAL A 64 -0.82 -36.43 -15.30
C VAL A 64 -0.21 -37.64 -14.55
N ASN A 65 1.11 -37.80 -14.58
CA ASN A 65 1.85 -38.85 -13.90
C ASN A 65 2.43 -38.38 -12.56
N GLY A 66 2.17 -37.11 -12.15
CA GLY A 66 2.69 -36.52 -10.92
C GLY A 66 4.13 -36.01 -11.02
N VAL A 67 4.73 -35.96 -12.20
CA VAL A 67 6.09 -35.44 -12.42
C VAL A 67 6.03 -33.91 -12.49
N THR A 68 6.86 -33.22 -11.72
CA THR A 68 6.96 -31.75 -11.77
C THR A 68 7.58 -31.31 -13.10
N ILE A 69 6.80 -30.62 -13.92
CA ILE A 69 7.19 -30.11 -15.24
C ILE A 69 7.44 -28.59 -15.23
N GLY A 70 7.20 -27.93 -14.10
CA GLY A 70 7.41 -26.48 -14.00
C GLY A 70 6.98 -25.89 -12.67
N SER A 71 6.98 -24.58 -12.61
CA SER A 71 6.49 -23.81 -11.44
C SER A 71 5.60 -22.65 -11.88
N MET A 72 4.61 -22.33 -11.05
CA MET A 72 3.71 -21.19 -11.24
C MET A 72 3.83 -20.23 -10.06
N ASN A 73 4.03 -18.96 -10.36
CA ASN A 73 4.02 -17.87 -9.39
C ASN A 73 2.82 -16.97 -9.65
N VAL A 74 2.14 -16.54 -8.59
CA VAL A 74 0.97 -15.68 -8.70
C VAL A 74 1.24 -14.37 -7.95
N GLN A 75 1.09 -13.25 -8.64
CA GLN A 75 1.16 -11.91 -8.06
C GLN A 75 -0.22 -11.27 -8.12
N VAL A 76 -0.72 -10.82 -6.98
CA VAL A 76 -1.96 -10.04 -6.88
C VAL A 76 -1.60 -8.59 -6.69
N ALA A 77 -2.22 -7.71 -7.48
CA ALA A 77 -2.07 -6.27 -7.36
C ALA A 77 -3.45 -5.60 -7.33
N ASN A 78 -3.69 -4.83 -6.27
CA ASN A 78 -4.92 -4.08 -6.03
C ASN A 78 -4.58 -2.59 -6.04
N ASN A 79 -5.19 -1.84 -6.94
CA ASN A 79 -5.00 -0.40 -7.05
C ASN A 79 -6.14 0.32 -6.35
N TYR A 80 -5.82 1.22 -5.43
CA TYR A 80 -6.78 1.96 -4.63
C TYR A 80 -6.58 3.46 -4.78
N ILE A 81 -7.68 4.21 -4.68
CA ILE A 81 -7.65 5.61 -4.25
C ILE A 81 -7.87 5.58 -2.75
N THR A 82 -6.90 6.08 -1.96
CA THR A 82 -6.94 6.08 -0.49
C THR A 82 -7.00 7.50 0.05
N ALA A 83 -7.72 7.69 1.14
CA ALA A 83 -7.85 8.96 1.84
C ALA A 83 -7.47 8.81 3.33
N PRO A 84 -6.18 8.89 3.68
CA PRO A 84 -5.73 8.95 5.07
C PRO A 84 -6.08 10.29 5.73
N LEU A 85 -6.59 10.23 6.97
CA LEU A 85 -6.77 11.36 7.88
C LEU A 85 -5.96 11.08 9.14
N MET A 86 -5.00 11.95 9.43
CA MET A 86 -4.01 11.74 10.49
C MET A 86 -3.85 12.96 11.38
N LEU A 87 -3.67 12.72 12.67
CA LEU A 87 -3.09 13.68 13.58
C LEU A 87 -1.57 13.58 13.49
N ARG A 88 -0.91 14.73 13.40
CA ARG A 88 0.54 14.86 13.29
C ARG A 88 1.08 15.62 14.49
N ALA A 89 2.02 15.01 15.22
CA ALA A 89 2.86 15.69 16.18
C ALA A 89 4.21 16.06 15.54
N GLN A 90 4.68 17.30 15.72
CA GLN A 90 5.89 17.83 15.10
C GLN A 90 6.86 18.36 16.15
N PHE A 91 8.16 18.08 15.97
CA PHE A 91 9.23 18.49 16.89
C PHE A 91 10.41 19.03 16.09
N GLY A 92 11.03 20.06 16.57
CA GLY A 92 12.22 20.68 15.95
C GLY A 92 12.00 22.14 15.56
N LYS A 93 13.09 22.79 15.21
CA LYS A 93 13.08 24.23 14.84
C LYS A 93 13.22 24.42 13.33
N THR A 94 14.33 23.97 12.76
CA THR A 94 14.61 24.10 11.31
C THR A 94 14.16 22.87 10.58
N ALA A 95 14.70 21.70 10.88
CA ALA A 95 14.12 20.43 10.45
C ALA A 95 13.12 19.96 11.53
N LYS A 96 11.94 19.57 11.10
CA LYS A 96 10.89 19.07 11.98
C LYS A 96 10.77 17.57 11.83
N PHE A 97 10.95 16.83 12.89
CA PHE A 97 10.56 15.45 12.98
C PHE A 97 9.04 15.39 13.19
N TYR A 98 8.38 14.41 12.61
CA TYR A 98 6.95 14.21 12.82
C TYR A 98 6.60 12.76 13.12
N LEU A 99 5.49 12.62 13.86
CA LEU A 99 4.79 11.36 14.09
C LEU A 99 3.33 11.54 13.67
N ASP A 100 2.84 10.62 12.86
CA ASP A 100 1.47 10.60 12.37
C ASP A 100 0.74 9.39 12.95
N ALA A 101 -0.55 9.59 13.32
CA ALA A 101 -1.45 8.52 13.69
C ALA A 101 -2.87 8.85 13.23
N GLY A 102 -3.57 7.88 12.66
CA GLY A 102 -4.91 8.09 12.15
C GLY A 102 -5.54 6.87 11.51
N ALA A 103 -6.49 7.12 10.65
CA ALA A 103 -7.21 6.10 9.90
C ALA A 103 -7.24 6.44 8.40
N TYR A 104 -7.49 5.44 7.58
CA TYR A 104 -7.68 5.64 6.15
C TYR A 104 -8.92 4.89 5.66
N GLY A 105 -9.56 5.45 4.63
CA GLY A 105 -10.49 4.77 3.75
C GLY A 105 -9.90 4.63 2.36
N GLY A 106 -10.27 3.59 1.64
CA GLY A 106 -9.81 3.34 0.28
C GLY A 106 -10.90 2.76 -0.61
N TYR A 107 -10.88 3.13 -1.87
CA TYR A 107 -11.76 2.61 -2.91
C TYR A 107 -10.94 1.89 -3.97
N LEU A 108 -11.28 0.62 -4.22
CA LEU A 108 -10.61 -0.21 -5.23
C LEU A 108 -10.97 0.28 -6.64
N THR A 109 -9.98 0.61 -7.43
CA THR A 109 -10.16 1.00 -8.83
C THR A 109 -9.94 -0.17 -9.78
N ARG A 110 -9.00 -1.06 -9.44
CA ARG A 110 -8.68 -2.24 -10.24
C ARG A 110 -7.93 -3.28 -9.42
N ALA A 111 -8.25 -4.55 -9.63
CA ALA A 111 -7.47 -5.68 -9.10
C ALA A 111 -7.06 -6.62 -10.23
N THR A 112 -5.79 -7.03 -10.23
CA THR A 112 -5.23 -7.94 -11.25
C THR A 112 -4.48 -9.08 -10.59
N SER A 113 -4.61 -10.27 -11.17
CA SER A 113 -3.79 -11.44 -10.89
C SER A 113 -2.85 -11.67 -12.06
N THR A 114 -1.55 -11.72 -11.82
CA THR A 114 -0.55 -12.06 -12.83
C THR A 114 0.05 -13.40 -12.46
N GLU A 115 -0.12 -14.39 -13.34
CA GLU A 115 0.44 -15.72 -13.23
C GLU A 115 1.66 -15.80 -14.14
N ARG A 116 2.77 -16.23 -13.57
CA ARG A 116 3.99 -16.55 -14.31
C ARG A 116 4.21 -18.05 -14.22
N GLN A 117 4.05 -18.73 -15.34
CA GLN A 117 4.35 -20.15 -15.49
C GLN A 117 5.73 -20.32 -16.11
N SER A 118 6.56 -21.14 -15.51
CA SER A 118 7.89 -21.48 -16.00
C SER A 118 7.97 -22.99 -16.17
N THR A 119 8.06 -23.46 -17.42
CA THR A 119 8.17 -24.86 -17.81
C THR A 119 9.43 -25.06 -18.63
N SER A 120 9.75 -26.32 -18.98
CA SER A 120 10.85 -26.65 -19.91
C SER A 120 10.68 -26.03 -21.31
N GLU A 121 9.44 -25.70 -21.70
CA GLU A 121 9.10 -25.10 -22.99
C GLU A 121 9.25 -23.57 -22.99
N GLY A 122 9.34 -22.93 -21.82
CA GLY A 122 9.51 -21.48 -21.70
C GLY A 122 8.76 -20.85 -20.53
N ILE A 123 8.70 -19.51 -20.58
CA ILE A 123 8.01 -18.69 -19.60
C ILE A 123 6.78 -18.06 -20.23
N THR A 124 5.62 -18.31 -19.64
CA THR A 124 4.34 -17.73 -20.06
C THR A 124 3.80 -16.81 -18.95
N PHE A 125 3.23 -15.66 -19.35
CA PHE A 125 2.57 -14.73 -18.45
C PHE A 125 1.08 -14.65 -18.81
N MET A 126 0.22 -14.80 -17.80
CA MET A 126 -1.20 -14.60 -17.92
C MET A 126 -1.64 -13.52 -16.95
N MET A 127 -2.29 -12.47 -17.44
CA MET A 127 -2.86 -11.41 -16.59
C MET A 127 -4.38 -11.47 -16.67
N THR A 128 -5.02 -11.60 -15.51
CA THR A 128 -6.48 -11.68 -15.37
C THR A 128 -6.97 -10.52 -14.51
N ASP A 129 -8.02 -9.83 -14.96
CA ASP A 129 -8.73 -8.84 -14.15
C ASP A 129 -9.62 -9.59 -13.15
N ILE A 130 -9.40 -9.32 -11.85
CA ILE A 130 -10.12 -9.94 -10.74
C ILE A 130 -10.91 -8.93 -9.91
N THR A 131 -11.14 -7.73 -10.45
CA THR A 131 -11.78 -6.62 -9.73
C THR A 131 -13.16 -7.01 -9.20
N GLN A 132 -13.97 -7.73 -10.00
CA GLN A 132 -15.31 -8.17 -9.60
C GLN A 132 -15.34 -9.19 -8.44
N PHE A 133 -14.22 -9.83 -8.14
CA PHE A 133 -14.08 -10.79 -7.04
C PHE A 133 -13.51 -10.18 -5.77
N ARG A 134 -13.36 -8.85 -5.72
CA ARG A 134 -12.81 -8.10 -4.61
C ARG A 134 -13.85 -7.17 -4.02
N ASP A 135 -13.75 -6.93 -2.71
CA ASP A 135 -14.49 -5.84 -2.09
C ASP A 135 -13.90 -4.50 -2.56
N PHE A 136 -14.80 -3.56 -2.87
CA PHE A 136 -14.41 -2.22 -3.35
C PHE A 136 -13.89 -1.33 -2.23
N PHE A 137 -14.20 -1.62 -0.96
CA PHE A 137 -13.81 -0.78 0.15
C PHE A 137 -12.71 -1.44 0.99
N ASP A 138 -11.66 -0.65 1.24
CA ASP A 138 -10.60 -0.95 2.18
C ASP A 138 -10.55 0.16 3.24
N HIS A 139 -10.40 -0.18 4.50
CA HIS A 139 -10.22 0.77 5.57
C HIS A 139 -9.33 0.19 6.66
N GLY A 140 -8.73 1.05 7.45
CA GLY A 140 -7.87 0.62 8.53
C GLY A 140 -7.20 1.77 9.24
N LEU A 141 -6.23 1.42 10.07
CA LEU A 141 -5.40 2.37 10.79
C LEU A 141 -4.15 2.70 9.98
N CYS A 142 -3.65 3.91 10.16
CA CYS A 142 -2.38 4.32 9.59
C CYS A 142 -1.54 5.07 10.62
N GLY A 143 -0.23 4.93 10.51
CA GLY A 143 0.72 5.64 11.32
C GLY A 143 2.00 5.90 10.55
N GLY A 144 2.71 6.97 10.87
CA GLY A 144 3.91 7.34 10.12
C GLY A 144 4.89 8.13 10.97
N LEU A 145 6.09 8.24 10.44
CA LEU A 145 7.14 9.09 10.99
C LEU A 145 8.03 9.62 9.85
N GLY A 146 8.66 10.74 10.11
CA GLY A 146 9.58 11.31 9.13
C GLY A 146 10.13 12.66 9.54
N VAL A 147 10.69 13.34 8.54
CA VAL A 147 11.32 14.65 8.66
C VAL A 147 10.77 15.57 7.59
N GLU A 148 10.49 16.79 7.96
CA GLU A 148 10.22 17.92 7.07
C GLU A 148 11.33 18.95 7.22
N ALA A 149 11.91 19.36 6.11
CA ALA A 149 12.96 20.38 6.08
C ALA A 149 12.57 21.51 5.12
N PRO A 150 12.85 22.78 5.47
CA PRO A 150 12.61 23.90 4.58
C PRO A 150 13.56 23.85 3.39
N LEU A 151 13.04 24.07 2.18
CA LEU A 151 13.79 24.20 0.93
C LEU A 151 13.81 25.66 0.43
N GLY A 152 13.18 26.55 1.14
CA GLY A 152 13.06 27.97 0.83
C GLY A 152 12.07 28.66 1.76
N ASN A 153 11.62 29.84 1.40
CA ASN A 153 10.79 30.64 2.30
C ASN A 153 9.43 29.98 2.63
N ASN A 154 8.78 29.35 1.64
CA ASN A 154 7.45 28.73 1.82
C ASN A 154 7.41 27.26 1.36
N THR A 155 8.55 26.69 0.96
CA THR A 155 8.60 25.33 0.43
C THR A 155 9.26 24.42 1.45
N GLN A 156 8.71 23.22 1.63
CA GLN A 156 9.26 22.19 2.50
C GLN A 156 9.38 20.88 1.71
N VAL A 157 10.44 20.13 2.01
CA VAL A 157 10.60 18.75 1.54
C VAL A 157 10.33 17.81 2.69
N THR A 158 9.66 16.71 2.37
CA THR A 158 9.30 15.65 3.31
C THR A 158 10.00 14.37 2.94
N PHE A 159 10.54 13.68 3.92
CA PHE A 159 10.98 12.31 3.82
C PHE A 159 10.43 11.52 5.01
N GLY A 160 9.76 10.40 4.75
CA GLY A 160 9.16 9.62 5.83
C GLY A 160 8.73 8.23 5.44
N MET A 161 8.16 7.54 6.40
CA MET A 161 7.55 6.24 6.24
C MET A 161 6.13 6.28 6.80
N ARG A 162 5.17 5.63 6.11
CA ARG A 162 3.80 5.45 6.56
C ARG A 162 3.41 3.98 6.46
N TYR A 163 2.96 3.42 7.56
CA TYR A 163 2.41 2.08 7.64
C TYR A 163 0.88 2.14 7.64
N ASN A 164 0.26 1.38 6.75
CA ASN A 164 -1.18 1.19 6.68
C ASN A 164 -1.50 -0.26 7.07
N HIS A 165 -2.39 -0.42 8.04
CA HIS A 165 -2.89 -1.70 8.53
C HIS A 165 -4.38 -1.82 8.21
N GLY A 166 -4.72 -2.58 7.17
CA GLY A 166 -6.10 -2.80 6.75
C GLY A 166 -6.86 -3.68 7.74
N GLN A 167 -8.10 -3.31 7.97
CA GLN A 167 -9.06 -4.02 8.83
C GLN A 167 -10.28 -4.50 8.04
N ALA A 168 -10.46 -4.03 6.80
CA ALA A 168 -11.51 -4.50 5.91
C ALA A 168 -11.12 -5.82 5.25
N ASN A 169 -12.06 -6.76 5.20
CA ASN A 169 -11.88 -7.93 4.33
C ASN A 169 -11.98 -7.50 2.87
N ILE A 170 -10.90 -7.71 2.12
CA ILE A 170 -10.82 -7.33 0.69
C ILE A 170 -11.32 -8.42 -0.27
N GLN A 171 -11.84 -9.53 0.24
CA GLN A 171 -12.50 -10.57 -0.55
C GLN A 171 -13.97 -10.25 -0.73
N GLY A 172 -14.47 -10.28 -1.96
CA GLY A 172 -15.89 -10.09 -2.27
C GLY A 172 -16.79 -11.27 -1.86
N ASP A 173 -16.21 -12.41 -1.46
CA ASP A 173 -16.97 -13.57 -0.97
C ASP A 173 -16.79 -13.74 0.54
N THR A 174 -17.92 -13.71 1.27
CA THR A 174 -17.95 -13.86 2.73
C THR A 174 -17.67 -15.27 3.22
N LYS A 175 -17.70 -16.27 2.33
CA LYS A 175 -17.41 -17.68 2.67
C LYS A 175 -15.92 -18.02 2.58
N SER A 176 -15.13 -17.17 1.96
CA SER A 176 -13.69 -17.36 1.82
C SER A 176 -12.93 -16.88 3.06
N VAL A 177 -11.69 -17.32 3.20
CA VAL A 177 -10.79 -16.86 4.28
C VAL A 177 -10.60 -15.35 4.17
N PRO A 178 -10.89 -14.56 5.21
CA PRO A 178 -10.76 -13.11 5.15
C PRO A 178 -9.32 -12.69 4.89
N LEU A 179 -9.14 -11.78 3.94
CA LEU A 179 -7.87 -11.22 3.53
C LEU A 179 -7.83 -9.72 3.79
N PHE A 180 -6.70 -9.23 4.25
CA PHE A 180 -6.50 -7.84 4.63
C PHE A 180 -5.25 -7.29 3.96
N ASN A 181 -5.27 -6.00 3.59
CA ASN A 181 -4.10 -5.31 3.07
C ASN A 181 -3.22 -4.77 4.19
N ARG A 182 -1.92 -4.75 3.95
CA ARG A 182 -0.97 -3.93 4.72
C ARG A 182 0.09 -3.36 3.78
N SER A 183 0.56 -2.15 4.09
CA SER A 183 1.61 -1.52 3.30
C SER A 183 2.52 -0.65 4.16
N LEU A 184 3.80 -0.66 3.85
CA LEU A 184 4.80 0.29 4.33
C LEU A 184 5.22 1.16 3.15
N ASN A 185 4.83 2.43 3.19
CA ASN A 185 5.09 3.41 2.14
C ASN A 185 6.29 4.27 2.55
N PHE A 186 7.29 4.36 1.67
CA PHE A 186 8.38 5.34 1.79
C PHE A 186 7.95 6.60 1.04
N VAL A 187 7.89 7.72 1.73
CA VAL A 187 7.27 8.93 1.24
C VAL A 187 8.32 10.01 1.02
N PHE A 188 8.36 10.52 -0.21
CA PHE A 188 9.11 11.70 -0.59
C PHE A 188 8.10 12.75 -1.03
N GLY A 189 8.19 13.95 -0.48
CA GLY A 189 7.20 14.98 -0.76
C GLY A 189 7.79 16.37 -0.85
N ILE A 190 7.02 17.23 -1.50
CA ILE A 190 7.23 18.67 -1.53
C ILE A 190 5.91 19.34 -1.18
N SER A 191 5.97 20.33 -0.31
CA SER A 191 4.78 21.07 0.11
C SER A 191 5.06 22.56 0.16
N GLN A 192 4.00 23.34 -0.07
CA GLN A 192 4.03 24.80 0.01
C GLN A 192 3.10 25.25 1.12
N GLY A 193 3.61 26.09 2.01
CA GLY A 193 2.83 26.77 3.04
C GLY A 193 2.13 28.00 2.45
N PHE A 194 0.98 28.34 3.01
CA PHE A 194 0.21 29.55 2.71
C PHE A 194 0.14 30.43 3.95
#